data_35d59c67cb446e9aa94ed22ab654400b
#
_entry.id   35d59c67cb446e9aa94ed22ab654400b
#
_cell.length_a   1.000
_cell.length_b   1.000
_cell.length_c   1.000
_cell.angle_alpha   90.00
_cell.angle_beta   90.00
_cell.angle_gamma   90.00
#
_symmetry.space_group_name_H-M   'P 1'
#
loop_
_entity.id
_entity.type
_entity.pdbx_description
1 polymer ?
#
loop_
_entity_poly.entity_id
_entity_poly.type
_entity_poly.pdbx_seq_one_letter_code
_entity_poly.pdbx_strand_id
1 'polypeptide(L)'
;MKKSKDKNLNYGSTDDEFSFNIKSKIYGLIERKQKITVIAASVVFIIIVSFFTPVYNVRTIEVDGNASVNTETILKASGIYKGVNIFKVNLKRAKQQISSVAYIDSVKIKRLPPSKIKITVSESVECVYISFLGSFVGTDKRGKILEIKQSDSQLNRPVVKGISLKSFEIGSKAEFSNAETEKLLYSVAGYIEKEGLGEDVKVINLKDSDNISFELANGMKAQLGNSDNLKYKIAYLKAALAEMDGVTGGVIELSDTENVTYRGGQ
;
A
#
# COMPACT_ATOMS: atom_id res chain seq x y z
N MET A 1 26.85 -21.69 -109.64
CA MET A 1 27.63 -21.33 -108.48
C MET A 1 26.81 -20.39 -107.60
N LYS A 2 26.17 -20.86 -106.51
CA LYS A 2 25.41 -20.06 -105.55
C LYS A 2 26.16 -20.08 -104.24
N LYS A 3 26.61 -18.91 -103.76
CA LYS A 3 27.21 -18.71 -102.45
C LYS A 3 26.10 -18.71 -101.38
N SER A 4 26.22 -19.63 -100.44
CA SER A 4 25.47 -19.65 -99.22
C SER A 4 25.94 -18.49 -98.30
N LYS A 5 25.01 -17.69 -97.77
CA LYS A 5 25.27 -16.72 -96.70
C LYS A 5 24.88 -17.37 -95.35
N ASP A 6 25.91 -17.71 -94.61
CA ASP A 6 25.73 -18.10 -93.21
C ASP A 6 25.30 -16.88 -92.38
N LYS A 7 24.10 -16.94 -91.74
CA LYS A 7 23.67 -16.04 -90.71
C LYS A 7 24.22 -16.56 -89.41
N ASN A 8 25.27 -15.95 -88.88
CA ASN A 8 25.67 -16.09 -87.51
C ASN A 8 24.64 -15.36 -86.64
N LEU A 9 23.77 -16.08 -85.96
CA LEU A 9 22.94 -15.62 -84.90
C LEU A 9 23.79 -15.54 -83.60
N ASN A 10 24.09 -14.32 -83.19
CA ASN A 10 24.80 -14.02 -81.95
C ASN A 10 23.84 -14.17 -80.83
N TYR A 11 23.74 -15.35 -80.16
CA TYR A 11 22.79 -15.71 -79.10
C TYR A 11 23.37 -15.55 -77.70
N GLY A 12 24.51 -14.85 -77.54
CA GLY A 12 25.24 -14.82 -76.27
C GLY A 12 25.19 -13.50 -75.46
N SER A 13 24.56 -12.41 -75.95
CA SER A 13 24.73 -11.09 -75.28
C SER A 13 23.55 -10.63 -74.42
N THR A 14 22.38 -11.20 -74.64
CA THR A 14 21.15 -10.73 -73.88
C THR A 14 20.97 -11.39 -72.53
N ASP A 15 21.40 -12.67 -72.41
CA ASP A 15 21.24 -13.39 -71.10
C ASP A 15 22.28 -12.95 -70.07
N ASP A 16 23.51 -12.63 -70.52
CA ASP A 16 24.60 -12.16 -69.71
C ASP A 16 24.31 -10.73 -69.18
N GLU A 17 23.80 -9.85 -70.04
CA GLU A 17 23.43 -8.46 -69.67
C GLU A 17 22.22 -8.43 -68.73
N PHE A 18 21.24 -9.34 -68.95
CA PHE A 18 20.08 -9.48 -68.06
C PHE A 18 20.48 -10.03 -66.66
N SER A 19 21.35 -11.05 -66.63
CA SER A 19 21.84 -11.63 -65.39
C SER A 19 22.71 -10.65 -64.59
N PHE A 20 23.54 -9.84 -65.25
CA PHE A 20 24.33 -8.78 -64.58
C PHE A 20 23.47 -7.70 -64.01
N ASN A 21 22.39 -7.29 -64.67
CA ASN A 21 21.48 -6.26 -64.24
C ASN A 21 20.65 -6.71 -63.01
N ILE A 22 20.23 -7.97 -62.94
CA ILE A 22 19.56 -8.54 -61.78
C ILE A 22 20.52 -8.66 -60.59
N LYS A 23 21.73 -9.17 -60.80
CA LYS A 23 22.75 -9.25 -59.72
C LYS A 23 23.07 -7.89 -59.16
N SER A 24 23.29 -6.86 -59.96
CA SER A 24 23.58 -5.50 -59.51
C SER A 24 22.43 -4.91 -58.70
N LYS A 25 21.17 -5.13 -59.10
CA LYS A 25 19.99 -4.73 -58.33
C LYS A 25 19.87 -5.47 -56.99
N ILE A 26 20.15 -6.78 -56.99
CA ILE A 26 20.12 -7.57 -55.73
C ILE A 26 21.23 -7.12 -54.77
N TYR A 27 22.45 -6.91 -55.27
CA TYR A 27 23.56 -6.38 -54.45
C TYR A 27 23.22 -4.99 -53.89
N GLY A 28 22.65 -4.09 -54.67
CA GLY A 28 22.23 -2.76 -54.23
C GLY A 28 21.13 -2.80 -53.17
N LEU A 29 20.18 -3.75 -53.26
CA LEU A 29 19.15 -3.97 -52.28
C LEU A 29 19.71 -4.55 -50.96
N ILE A 30 20.67 -5.49 -51.06
CA ILE A 30 21.35 -6.08 -49.90
C ILE A 30 22.18 -5.01 -49.19
N GLU A 31 22.97 -4.21 -49.89
CA GLU A 31 23.73 -3.10 -49.29
C GLU A 31 22.83 -2.06 -48.63
N ARG A 32 21.70 -1.74 -49.26
CA ARG A 32 20.75 -0.77 -48.66
C ARG A 32 20.13 -1.32 -47.37
N LYS A 33 19.73 -2.60 -47.33
CA LYS A 33 19.24 -3.26 -46.14
C LYS A 33 20.29 -3.32 -45.05
N GLN A 34 21.53 -3.69 -45.38
CA GLN A 34 22.64 -3.71 -44.43
C GLN A 34 22.93 -2.32 -43.84
N LYS A 35 22.96 -1.26 -44.67
CA LYS A 35 23.13 0.12 -44.20
C LYS A 35 22.00 0.53 -43.24
N ILE A 36 20.73 0.23 -43.54
CA ILE A 36 19.60 0.50 -42.69
C ILE A 36 19.72 -0.26 -41.36
N THR A 37 20.11 -1.53 -41.40
CA THR A 37 20.30 -2.35 -40.19
C THR A 37 21.42 -1.81 -39.30
N VAL A 38 22.55 -1.40 -39.89
CA VAL A 38 23.66 -0.80 -39.12
C VAL A 38 23.25 0.53 -38.50
N ILE A 39 22.55 1.39 -39.24
CA ILE A 39 22.05 2.67 -38.70
C ILE A 39 21.07 2.41 -37.58
N ALA A 40 20.12 1.49 -37.75
CA ALA A 40 19.16 1.13 -36.68
C ALA A 40 19.88 0.57 -35.45
N ALA A 41 20.85 -0.32 -35.63
CA ALA A 41 21.65 -0.84 -34.53
C ALA A 41 22.45 0.25 -33.80
N SER A 42 23.02 1.19 -34.54
CA SER A 42 23.76 2.31 -34.00
C SER A 42 22.85 3.24 -33.19
N VAL A 43 21.66 3.53 -33.68
CA VAL A 43 20.64 4.33 -32.93
C VAL A 43 20.24 3.63 -31.65
N VAL A 44 19.94 2.35 -31.70
CA VAL A 44 19.62 1.55 -30.49
C VAL A 44 20.78 1.56 -29.51
N PHE A 45 22.01 1.40 -29.98
CA PHE A 45 23.21 1.46 -29.14
C PHE A 45 23.37 2.81 -28.46
N ILE A 46 23.20 3.92 -29.18
CA ILE A 46 23.26 5.29 -28.63
C ILE A 46 22.17 5.46 -27.54
N ILE A 47 20.95 4.99 -27.79
CA ILE A 47 19.86 5.04 -26.82
C ILE A 47 20.26 4.27 -25.55
N ILE A 48 20.77 3.04 -25.69
CA ILE A 48 21.20 2.22 -24.55
C ILE A 48 22.30 2.94 -23.75
N VAL A 49 23.34 3.45 -24.44
CA VAL A 49 24.43 4.17 -23.78
C VAL A 49 23.94 5.42 -23.07
N SER A 50 22.94 6.13 -23.64
CA SER A 50 22.40 7.34 -23.03
C SER A 50 21.78 7.07 -21.66
N PHE A 51 21.20 5.89 -21.41
CA PHE A 51 20.66 5.52 -20.09
C PHE A 51 21.73 5.39 -19.00
N PHE A 52 22.99 5.24 -19.35
CA PHE A 52 24.12 5.15 -18.41
C PHE A 52 24.81 6.50 -18.19
N THR A 53 24.33 7.57 -18.80
CA THR A 53 24.93 8.91 -18.62
C THR A 53 24.54 9.49 -17.26
N PRO A 54 25.34 10.42 -16.67
CA PRO A 54 25.02 11.12 -15.41
C PRO A 54 23.74 11.96 -15.47
N VAL A 55 23.19 12.20 -16.65
CA VAL A 55 21.90 12.91 -16.84
C VAL A 55 20.77 12.17 -16.11
N TYR A 56 20.84 10.84 -16.06
CA TYR A 56 19.86 10.01 -15.38
C TYR A 56 20.18 9.71 -13.91
N ASN A 57 21.16 10.39 -13.33
CA ASN A 57 21.42 10.27 -11.89
C ASN A 57 20.37 11.05 -11.10
N VAL A 58 19.87 10.45 -10.02
CA VAL A 58 18.90 11.06 -9.11
C VAL A 58 19.48 12.34 -8.51
N ARG A 59 18.87 13.48 -8.80
CA ARG A 59 19.20 14.80 -8.25
C ARG A 59 18.20 15.22 -7.18
N THR A 60 16.92 14.89 -7.40
CA THR A 60 15.82 15.32 -6.55
C THR A 60 14.99 14.11 -6.12
N ILE A 61 14.73 14.02 -4.82
CA ILE A 61 13.77 13.08 -4.24
C ILE A 61 12.71 13.92 -3.55
N GLU A 62 11.49 13.82 -4.01
CA GLU A 62 10.33 14.54 -3.49
C GLU A 62 9.46 13.57 -2.68
N VAL A 63 9.04 13.99 -1.50
CA VAL A 63 8.17 13.22 -0.62
C VAL A 63 6.89 14.03 -0.39
N ASP A 64 5.75 13.42 -0.66
CA ASP A 64 4.43 14.02 -0.49
C ASP A 64 3.51 13.12 0.35
N GLY A 65 2.55 13.73 1.04
CA GLY A 65 1.49 13.04 1.77
C GLY A 65 1.88 12.66 3.20
N ASN A 66 3.06 13.05 3.66
CA ASN A 66 3.43 12.92 5.06
C ASN A 66 2.98 14.18 5.85
N ALA A 67 2.45 13.96 7.04
CA ALA A 67 2.04 15.00 7.99
C ALA A 67 2.76 14.82 9.32
N SER A 68 2.65 13.64 9.94
CA SER A 68 3.25 13.30 11.22
C SER A 68 4.64 12.68 11.09
N VAL A 69 4.88 11.93 10.03
CA VAL A 69 6.18 11.28 9.78
C VAL A 69 7.14 12.26 9.10
N ASN A 70 8.29 12.48 9.71
CA ASN A 70 9.30 13.37 9.15
C ASN A 70 9.78 12.86 7.78
N THR A 71 9.88 13.78 6.81
CA THR A 71 10.41 13.52 5.46
C THR A 71 11.78 12.83 5.50
N GLU A 72 12.65 13.22 6.42
CA GLU A 72 13.98 12.62 6.56
C GLU A 72 13.93 11.14 6.94
N THR A 73 12.98 10.75 7.80
CA THR A 73 12.73 9.35 8.17
C THR A 73 12.34 8.52 6.96
N ILE A 74 11.44 9.05 6.11
CA ILE A 74 11.00 8.39 4.87
C ILE A 74 12.16 8.25 3.88
N LEU A 75 12.97 9.31 3.72
CA LEU A 75 14.13 9.30 2.84
C LEU A 75 15.17 8.27 3.30
N LYS A 76 15.50 8.24 4.59
CA LYS A 76 16.43 7.24 5.18
C LYS A 76 15.90 5.82 4.98
N ALA A 77 14.62 5.59 5.29
CA ALA A 77 13.99 4.28 5.11
C ALA A 77 13.98 3.85 3.64
N SER A 78 13.82 4.77 2.69
CA SER A 78 13.79 4.45 1.26
C SER A 78 15.08 3.80 0.75
N GLY A 79 16.23 4.11 1.36
CA GLY A 79 17.55 3.71 0.88
C GLY A 79 17.88 4.28 -0.50
N ILE A 80 17.20 5.34 -0.94
CA ILE A 80 17.45 6.00 -2.22
C ILE A 80 18.37 7.20 -1.99
N TYR A 81 19.49 7.22 -2.70
CA TYR A 81 20.49 8.29 -2.57
C TYR A 81 20.60 9.10 -3.86
N LYS A 82 20.94 10.38 -3.71
CA LYS A 82 21.31 11.23 -4.85
C LYS A 82 22.59 10.73 -5.50
N GLY A 83 22.73 10.91 -6.80
CA GLY A 83 23.89 10.47 -7.59
C GLY A 83 23.78 9.05 -8.16
N VAL A 84 22.85 8.23 -7.68
CA VAL A 84 22.60 6.88 -8.23
C VAL A 84 21.77 7.01 -9.50
N ASN A 85 22.07 6.19 -10.53
CA ASN A 85 21.26 6.16 -11.73
C ASN A 85 19.82 5.76 -11.42
N ILE A 86 18.84 6.55 -11.89
CA ILE A 86 17.42 6.41 -11.58
C ILE A 86 16.85 5.03 -11.95
N PHE A 87 17.38 4.40 -13.01
CA PHE A 87 16.93 3.08 -13.47
C PHE A 87 17.50 1.94 -12.62
N LYS A 88 18.64 2.15 -11.93
CA LYS A 88 19.25 1.18 -11.00
C LYS A 88 18.60 1.17 -9.63
N VAL A 89 17.78 2.17 -9.28
CA VAL A 89 17.07 2.23 -7.99
C VAL A 89 16.06 1.09 -7.90
N ASN A 90 16.15 0.28 -6.85
CA ASN A 90 15.20 -0.79 -6.57
C ASN A 90 13.95 -0.24 -5.87
N LEU A 91 12.93 0.17 -6.65
CA LEU A 91 11.71 0.75 -6.11
C LEU A 91 10.90 -0.24 -5.24
N LYS A 92 10.97 -1.54 -5.52
CA LYS A 92 10.26 -2.56 -4.73
C LYS A 92 10.83 -2.63 -3.31
N ARG A 93 12.17 -2.69 -3.19
CA ARG A 93 12.86 -2.67 -1.89
C ARG A 93 12.59 -1.38 -1.13
N ALA A 94 12.73 -0.24 -1.80
CA ALA A 94 12.45 1.07 -1.19
C ALA A 94 11.01 1.15 -0.68
N LYS A 95 10.03 0.69 -1.47
CA LYS A 95 8.63 0.63 -1.05
C LYS A 95 8.45 -0.24 0.20
N GLN A 96 9.05 -1.43 0.25
CA GLN A 96 8.96 -2.32 1.41
C GLN A 96 9.54 -1.66 2.67
N GLN A 97 10.73 -1.05 2.55
CA GLN A 97 11.39 -0.39 3.66
C GLN A 97 10.62 0.83 4.19
N ILE A 98 10.04 1.64 3.30
CA ILE A 98 9.18 2.75 3.74
C ILE A 98 7.89 2.21 4.37
N SER A 99 7.30 1.14 3.82
CA SER A 99 6.06 0.55 4.38
C SER A 99 6.23 -0.06 5.77
N SER A 100 7.47 -0.40 6.20
CA SER A 100 7.75 -0.86 7.57
C SER A 100 7.91 0.29 8.58
N VAL A 101 7.98 1.53 8.11
CA VAL A 101 7.96 2.69 9.03
C VAL A 101 6.59 2.75 9.70
N ALA A 102 6.58 2.94 11.02
CA ALA A 102 5.34 3.17 11.76
C ALA A 102 4.58 4.37 11.15
N TYR A 103 3.27 4.37 11.26
CA TYR A 103 2.38 5.40 10.70
C TYR A 103 2.34 5.50 9.17
N ILE A 104 3.11 4.73 8.41
CA ILE A 104 2.96 4.69 6.94
C ILE A 104 1.99 3.57 6.54
N ASP A 105 0.83 3.95 6.01
CA ASP A 105 -0.20 3.02 5.51
C ASP A 105 0.10 2.53 4.09
N SER A 106 0.38 3.43 3.18
CA SER A 106 0.65 3.09 1.80
C SER A 106 1.75 3.93 1.18
N VAL A 107 2.45 3.34 0.20
CA VAL A 107 3.58 3.98 -0.48
C VAL A 107 3.46 3.81 -1.99
N LYS A 108 3.58 4.91 -2.73
CA LYS A 108 3.74 4.91 -4.19
C LYS A 108 5.05 5.60 -4.53
N ILE A 109 5.89 4.93 -5.32
CA ILE A 109 7.16 5.51 -5.78
C ILE A 109 7.13 5.55 -7.30
N LYS A 110 7.41 6.73 -7.87
CA LYS A 110 7.48 6.94 -9.32
C LYS A 110 8.83 7.52 -9.70
N ARG A 111 9.41 6.98 -10.79
CA ARG A 111 10.53 7.64 -11.47
C ARG A 111 9.97 8.72 -12.38
N LEU A 112 10.53 9.90 -12.28
CA LEU A 112 10.26 11.04 -13.16
C LEU A 112 11.57 11.41 -13.88
N PRO A 113 11.86 10.73 -15.00
CA PRO A 113 13.07 11.01 -15.75
C PRO A 113 13.16 12.49 -16.14
N PRO A 114 14.37 13.04 -16.28
CA PRO A 114 15.64 12.30 -16.25
C PRO A 114 16.20 12.01 -14.86
N SER A 115 15.89 12.79 -13.80
CA SER A 115 16.69 12.79 -12.56
C SER A 115 15.88 12.93 -11.26
N LYS A 116 14.54 12.77 -11.32
CA LYS A 116 13.65 12.95 -10.15
C LYS A 116 12.96 11.66 -9.76
N ILE A 117 12.88 11.38 -8.46
CA ILE A 117 12.03 10.34 -7.87
C ILE A 117 10.98 11.01 -7.01
N LYS A 118 9.73 10.60 -7.19
CA LYS A 118 8.60 11.05 -6.35
C LYS A 118 8.14 9.89 -5.49
N ILE A 119 8.12 10.10 -4.17
CA ILE A 119 7.59 9.19 -3.15
C ILE A 119 6.29 9.84 -2.65
N THR A 120 5.18 9.15 -2.79
CA THR A 120 3.90 9.58 -2.21
C THR A 120 3.53 8.57 -1.15
N VAL A 121 3.28 9.04 0.07
CA VAL A 121 2.87 8.23 1.20
C VAL A 121 1.46 8.60 1.63
N SER A 122 0.79 7.67 2.29
CA SER A 122 -0.43 7.91 3.08
C SER A 122 -0.13 7.45 4.49
N GLU A 123 -0.50 8.25 5.47
CA GLU A 123 -0.29 7.91 6.87
C GLU A 123 -1.50 7.19 7.45
N SER A 124 -1.24 6.35 8.42
CA SER A 124 -2.21 5.62 9.24
C SER A 124 -2.39 6.32 10.57
N VAL A 125 -3.55 6.14 11.18
CA VAL A 125 -3.85 6.60 12.55
C VAL A 125 -4.23 5.40 13.40
N GLU A 126 -4.06 5.55 14.72
CA GLU A 126 -4.49 4.52 15.66
C GLU A 126 -6.01 4.38 15.61
N CYS A 127 -6.49 3.15 15.61
CA CYS A 127 -7.90 2.87 15.75
C CYS A 127 -8.23 2.35 17.18
N VAL A 128 -7.33 1.56 17.76
CA VAL A 128 -7.46 1.04 19.14
C VAL A 128 -6.08 0.87 19.78
N TYR A 129 -6.06 0.82 21.13
CA TYR A 129 -4.92 0.37 21.92
C TYR A 129 -5.22 -0.98 22.56
N ILE A 130 -4.40 -1.98 22.29
CA ILE A 130 -4.51 -3.31 22.90
C ILE A 130 -3.74 -3.29 24.22
N SER A 131 -4.43 -3.49 25.35
CA SER A 131 -3.79 -3.61 26.66
C SER A 131 -3.16 -5.00 26.79
N PHE A 132 -1.84 -5.06 26.85
CA PHE A 132 -1.08 -6.30 26.93
C PHE A 132 0.20 -6.14 27.77
N LEU A 133 0.40 -7.00 28.76
CA LEU A 133 1.60 -7.04 29.63
C LEU A 133 1.95 -5.66 30.25
N GLY A 134 0.95 -4.90 30.67
CA GLY A 134 1.15 -3.58 31.28
C GLY A 134 1.46 -2.45 30.31
N SER A 135 1.41 -2.71 29.01
CA SER A 135 1.60 -1.74 27.95
C SER A 135 0.34 -1.60 27.10
N PHE A 136 0.26 -0.50 26.33
CA PHE A 136 -0.81 -0.21 25.40
C PHE A 136 -0.24 -0.19 23.98
N VAL A 137 -0.58 -1.20 23.18
CA VAL A 137 -0.11 -1.38 21.82
C VAL A 137 -1.09 -0.72 20.86
N GLY A 138 -0.74 0.45 20.33
CA GLY A 138 -1.56 1.21 19.37
C GLY A 138 -1.49 0.58 17.99
N THR A 139 -2.65 0.19 17.44
CA THR A 139 -2.74 -0.42 16.11
C THR A 139 -3.66 0.37 15.19
N ASP A 140 -3.37 0.34 13.90
CA ASP A 140 -4.28 0.81 12.86
C ASP A 140 -5.38 -0.23 12.56
N LYS A 141 -6.30 0.13 11.68
CA LYS A 141 -7.42 -0.74 11.23
C LYS A 141 -7.00 -2.04 10.53
N ARG A 142 -5.73 -2.20 10.17
CA ARG A 142 -5.17 -3.41 9.56
C ARG A 142 -4.33 -4.23 10.53
N GLY A 143 -4.20 -3.76 11.76
CA GLY A 143 -3.41 -4.41 12.79
C GLY A 143 -1.92 -4.06 12.75
N LYS A 144 -1.52 -3.04 11.99
CA LYS A 144 -0.15 -2.56 12.04
C LYS A 144 0.08 -1.80 13.34
N ILE A 145 1.15 -2.15 14.04
CA ILE A 145 1.54 -1.50 15.29
C ILE A 145 2.21 -0.17 14.97
N LEU A 146 1.61 0.90 15.47
CA LEU A 146 2.07 2.27 15.24
C LEU A 146 2.95 2.76 16.37
N GLU A 147 2.54 2.47 17.63
CA GLU A 147 3.28 2.87 18.83
C GLU A 147 3.00 1.93 20.00
N ILE A 148 3.81 2.03 21.05
CA ILE A 148 3.62 1.32 22.32
C ILE A 148 3.76 2.35 23.43
N LYS A 149 2.70 2.49 24.27
CA LYS A 149 2.66 3.39 25.44
C LYS A 149 2.66 2.60 26.73
N GLN A 150 3.24 3.17 27.78
CA GLN A 150 3.28 2.58 29.12
C GLN A 150 2.18 3.11 30.06
N SER A 151 1.46 4.17 29.64
CA SER A 151 0.40 4.79 30.43
C SER A 151 -0.83 5.02 29.57
N ASP A 152 -2.00 4.93 30.17
CA ASP A 152 -3.30 5.21 29.57
C ASP A 152 -3.66 6.69 29.53
N SER A 153 -2.95 7.54 30.27
CA SER A 153 -3.28 8.97 30.45
C SER A 153 -3.27 9.81 29.17
N GLN A 154 -2.71 9.29 28.08
CA GLN A 154 -2.58 9.99 26.79
C GLN A 154 -3.20 9.21 25.63
N LEU A 155 -4.11 8.28 25.93
CA LEU A 155 -4.78 7.50 24.90
C LEU A 155 -6.00 8.26 24.38
N ASN A 156 -6.04 8.44 23.07
CA ASN A 156 -7.11 9.15 22.35
C ASN A 156 -8.02 8.19 21.57
N ARG A 157 -7.85 6.89 21.80
CA ARG A 157 -8.63 5.82 21.15
C ARG A 157 -9.03 4.79 22.21
N PRO A 158 -10.06 3.97 21.92
CA PRO A 158 -10.49 2.90 22.84
C PRO A 158 -9.37 1.94 23.21
N VAL A 159 -9.36 1.53 24.48
CA VAL A 159 -8.49 0.48 24.99
C VAL A 159 -9.18 -0.86 24.91
N VAL A 160 -8.57 -1.84 24.28
CA VAL A 160 -9.08 -3.20 24.18
C VAL A 160 -8.43 -4.07 25.25
N LYS A 161 -9.26 -4.75 26.04
CA LYS A 161 -8.86 -5.70 27.10
C LYS A 161 -9.25 -7.13 26.72
N GLY A 162 -8.54 -8.11 27.28
CA GLY A 162 -8.87 -9.53 27.12
C GLY A 162 -8.26 -10.19 25.90
N ILE A 163 -7.34 -9.51 25.21
CA ILE A 163 -6.65 -10.01 24.03
C ILE A 163 -5.20 -10.35 24.38
N SER A 164 -4.70 -11.45 23.82
CA SER A 164 -3.30 -11.88 23.94
C SER A 164 -2.59 -11.79 22.60
N LEU A 165 -1.44 -11.12 22.60
CA LEU A 165 -0.54 -11.02 21.45
C LEU A 165 0.59 -12.05 21.58
N LYS A 166 1.02 -12.63 20.46
CA LYS A 166 2.22 -13.50 20.38
C LYS A 166 3.48 -12.68 20.17
N SER A 167 3.36 -11.66 19.32
CA SER A 167 4.45 -10.76 18.96
C SER A 167 3.89 -9.37 18.68
N PHE A 168 4.66 -8.34 19.08
CA PHE A 168 4.31 -6.95 18.82
C PHE A 168 5.60 -6.13 18.65
N GLU A 169 5.87 -5.74 17.41
CA GLU A 169 7.00 -4.88 17.02
C GLU A 169 6.46 -3.68 16.26
N ILE A 170 6.94 -2.49 16.57
CA ILE A 170 6.52 -1.23 15.92
C ILE A 170 6.82 -1.32 14.43
N GLY A 171 5.82 -0.98 13.61
CA GLY A 171 5.90 -1.04 12.15
C GLY A 171 5.51 -2.39 11.54
N SER A 172 5.40 -3.45 12.35
CA SER A 172 4.96 -4.78 11.94
C SER A 172 3.46 -4.98 12.20
N LYS A 173 2.88 -6.03 11.63
CA LYS A 173 1.52 -6.44 11.96
C LYS A 173 1.51 -7.17 13.31
N ALA A 174 0.57 -6.82 14.18
CA ALA A 174 0.35 -7.51 15.44
C ALA A 174 0.00 -8.98 15.20
N GLU A 175 0.65 -9.89 15.91
CA GLU A 175 0.37 -11.31 15.85
C GLU A 175 -0.49 -11.72 17.04
N PHE A 176 -1.72 -12.15 16.75
CA PHE A 176 -2.69 -12.56 17.78
C PHE A 176 -2.53 -14.03 18.11
N SER A 177 -2.82 -14.39 19.38
CA SER A 177 -2.85 -15.78 19.82
C SER A 177 -4.01 -16.55 19.19
N ASN A 178 -5.11 -15.86 18.86
CA ASN A 178 -6.30 -16.40 18.22
C ASN A 178 -6.76 -15.51 17.05
N ALA A 179 -6.89 -16.09 15.86
CA ALA A 179 -7.32 -15.38 14.65
C ALA A 179 -8.80 -14.93 14.70
N GLU A 180 -9.66 -15.63 15.42
CA GLU A 180 -11.06 -15.23 15.60
C GLU A 180 -11.14 -13.94 16.43
N THR A 181 -10.33 -13.83 17.48
CA THR A 181 -10.22 -12.65 18.31
C THR A 181 -9.68 -11.45 17.50
N GLU A 182 -8.71 -11.67 16.61
CA GLU A 182 -8.23 -10.63 15.68
C GLU A 182 -9.39 -10.10 14.80
N LYS A 183 -10.13 -11.02 14.20
CA LYS A 183 -11.27 -10.67 13.33
C LYS A 183 -12.36 -9.92 14.09
N LEU A 184 -12.70 -10.38 15.29
CA LEU A 184 -13.68 -9.75 16.15
C LEU A 184 -13.25 -8.32 16.52
N LEU A 185 -12.01 -8.15 16.97
CA LEU A 185 -11.46 -6.84 17.34
C LEU A 185 -11.62 -5.82 16.21
N TYR A 186 -11.13 -6.15 15.00
CA TYR A 186 -11.18 -5.17 13.90
C TYR A 186 -12.58 -4.97 13.34
N SER A 187 -13.48 -5.94 13.51
CA SER A 187 -14.90 -5.74 13.20
C SER A 187 -15.54 -4.74 14.17
N VAL A 188 -15.33 -4.91 15.48
CA VAL A 188 -15.84 -3.99 16.52
C VAL A 188 -15.25 -2.59 16.33
N ALA A 189 -13.93 -2.49 16.18
CA ALA A 189 -13.26 -1.20 15.97
C ALA A 189 -13.77 -0.48 14.70
N GLY A 190 -13.97 -1.22 13.61
CA GLY A 190 -14.52 -0.68 12.37
C GLY A 190 -15.97 -0.19 12.50
N TYR A 191 -16.80 -0.85 13.30
CA TYR A 191 -18.16 -0.39 13.57
C TYR A 191 -18.17 0.85 14.49
N ILE A 192 -17.33 0.90 15.51
CA ILE A 192 -17.15 2.08 16.37
C ILE A 192 -16.73 3.30 15.55
N GLU A 193 -15.72 3.14 14.67
CA GLU A 193 -15.25 4.21 13.78
C GLU A 193 -16.37 4.67 12.83
N LYS A 194 -17.07 3.71 12.21
CA LYS A 194 -18.17 4.00 11.27
C LYS A 194 -19.31 4.78 11.91
N GLU A 195 -19.67 4.44 13.13
CA GLU A 195 -20.74 5.11 13.86
C GLU A 195 -20.28 6.40 14.56
N GLY A 196 -18.97 6.71 14.53
CA GLY A 196 -18.40 7.91 15.14
C GLY A 196 -18.30 7.85 16.66
N LEU A 197 -18.26 6.66 17.26
CA LEU A 197 -18.22 6.42 18.70
C LEU A 197 -16.80 6.35 19.29
N GLY A 198 -15.78 6.73 18.51
CA GLY A 198 -14.38 6.60 18.94
C GLY A 198 -14.00 7.40 20.20
N GLU A 199 -14.69 8.48 20.48
CA GLU A 199 -14.51 9.31 21.68
C GLU A 199 -15.41 8.86 22.83
N ASP A 200 -16.56 8.27 22.52
CA ASP A 200 -17.54 7.82 23.52
C ASP A 200 -17.13 6.50 24.17
N VAL A 201 -16.48 5.61 23.42
CA VAL A 201 -16.02 4.31 23.92
C VAL A 201 -14.60 4.45 24.47
N LYS A 202 -14.42 4.16 25.77
CA LYS A 202 -13.10 4.18 26.45
C LYS A 202 -12.46 2.81 26.49
N VAL A 203 -13.24 1.77 26.83
CA VAL A 203 -12.73 0.40 26.93
C VAL A 203 -13.64 -0.55 26.18
N ILE A 204 -13.03 -1.44 25.42
CA ILE A 204 -13.68 -2.57 24.75
C ILE A 204 -13.19 -3.84 25.43
N ASN A 205 -14.08 -4.60 26.08
CA ASN A 205 -13.74 -5.85 26.72
C ASN A 205 -14.11 -7.01 25.78
N LEU A 206 -13.08 -7.74 25.31
CA LEU A 206 -13.19 -8.91 24.44
C LEU A 206 -12.63 -10.17 25.11
N LYS A 207 -12.59 -10.20 26.45
CA LYS A 207 -12.11 -11.37 27.19
C LYS A 207 -12.95 -12.62 26.92
N ASP A 208 -14.24 -12.42 26.75
CA ASP A 208 -15.22 -13.44 26.43
C ASP A 208 -16.03 -13.01 25.21
N SER A 209 -15.99 -13.81 24.14
CA SER A 209 -16.72 -13.52 22.90
C SER A 209 -18.24 -13.57 23.03
N ASP A 210 -18.73 -14.20 24.07
CA ASP A 210 -20.16 -14.30 24.37
C ASP A 210 -20.65 -13.19 25.32
N ASN A 211 -19.70 -12.40 25.90
CA ASN A 211 -19.98 -11.31 26.83
C ASN A 211 -19.18 -10.04 26.50
N ILE A 212 -19.32 -9.58 25.27
CA ILE A 212 -18.69 -8.33 24.80
C ILE A 212 -19.32 -7.15 25.55
N SER A 213 -18.49 -6.26 26.10
CA SER A 213 -18.96 -5.06 26.77
C SER A 213 -18.04 -3.86 26.52
N PHE A 214 -18.63 -2.67 26.61
CA PHE A 214 -17.91 -1.41 26.50
C PHE A 214 -18.04 -0.61 27.81
N GLU A 215 -16.97 0.09 28.17
CA GLU A 215 -16.99 1.16 29.16
C GLU A 215 -16.98 2.50 28.39
N LEU A 216 -17.94 3.39 28.72
CA LEU A 216 -18.14 4.63 27.99
C LEU A 216 -17.51 5.81 28.72
N ALA A 217 -17.27 6.90 28.00
CA ALA A 217 -16.64 8.10 28.51
C ALA A 217 -17.46 8.78 29.63
N ASN A 218 -18.80 8.67 29.59
CA ASN A 218 -19.73 9.17 30.56
C ASN A 218 -19.91 8.26 31.80
N GLY A 219 -19.10 7.19 31.91
CA GLY A 219 -19.16 6.22 33.02
C GLY A 219 -20.22 5.15 32.89
N MET A 220 -20.99 5.14 31.80
CA MET A 220 -21.93 4.05 31.52
C MET A 220 -21.18 2.79 31.04
N LYS A 221 -21.85 1.62 31.19
CA LYS A 221 -21.44 0.36 30.55
C LYS A 221 -22.46 -0.03 29.52
N ALA A 222 -21.99 -0.51 28.35
CA ALA A 222 -22.84 -1.13 27.34
C ALA A 222 -22.54 -2.63 27.29
N GLN A 223 -23.54 -3.46 27.51
CA GLN A 223 -23.46 -4.92 27.42
C GLN A 223 -23.97 -5.36 26.05
N LEU A 224 -23.08 -5.86 25.20
CA LEU A 224 -23.44 -6.28 23.85
C LEU A 224 -23.71 -7.78 23.76
N GLY A 225 -23.33 -8.56 24.78
CA GLY A 225 -23.43 -10.01 24.74
C GLY A 225 -22.51 -10.62 23.68
N ASN A 226 -23.03 -11.58 22.92
CA ASN A 226 -22.26 -12.29 21.89
C ASN A 226 -21.95 -11.43 20.65
N SER A 227 -21.16 -12.00 19.74
CA SER A 227 -20.71 -11.35 18.50
C SER A 227 -21.78 -11.23 17.40
N ASP A 228 -23.00 -11.80 17.62
CA ASP A 228 -24.07 -11.74 16.64
C ASP A 228 -24.61 -10.30 16.51
N ASN A 229 -24.88 -9.90 15.29
CA ASN A 229 -25.47 -8.60 14.99
C ASN A 229 -24.72 -7.38 15.56
N LEU A 230 -23.42 -7.47 15.84
CA LEU A 230 -22.61 -6.37 16.42
C LEU A 230 -22.79 -5.03 15.73
N LYS A 231 -22.90 -5.05 14.40
CA LYS A 231 -23.15 -3.83 13.61
C LYS A 231 -24.41 -3.11 14.10
N TYR A 232 -25.49 -3.83 14.32
CA TYR A 232 -26.77 -3.26 14.78
C TYR A 232 -26.70 -2.88 16.25
N LYS A 233 -26.10 -3.70 17.10
CA LYS A 233 -25.92 -3.40 18.54
C LYS A 233 -25.14 -2.10 18.74
N ILE A 234 -24.08 -1.86 17.96
CA ILE A 234 -23.28 -0.64 18.02
C ILE A 234 -24.05 0.57 17.45
N ALA A 235 -24.85 0.38 16.41
CA ALA A 235 -25.72 1.44 15.89
C ALA A 235 -26.82 1.81 16.91
N TYR A 236 -27.43 0.83 17.61
CA TYR A 236 -28.38 1.08 18.68
C TYR A 236 -27.73 1.77 19.88
N LEU A 237 -26.48 1.41 20.23
CA LEU A 237 -25.72 2.13 21.26
C LEU A 237 -25.61 3.63 20.91
N LYS A 238 -25.28 3.97 19.68
CA LYS A 238 -25.22 5.37 19.22
C LYS A 238 -26.55 6.08 19.39
N ALA A 239 -27.65 5.44 18.97
CA ALA A 239 -28.99 6.02 19.10
C ALA A 239 -29.37 6.23 20.59
N ALA A 240 -29.10 5.22 21.44
CA ALA A 240 -29.34 5.32 22.87
C ALA A 240 -28.53 6.46 23.54
N LEU A 241 -27.27 6.62 23.18
CA LEU A 241 -26.43 7.70 23.71
C LEU A 241 -26.94 9.09 23.29
N ALA A 242 -27.46 9.23 22.06
CA ALA A 242 -28.03 10.49 21.60
C ALA A 242 -29.33 10.86 22.34
N GLU A 243 -30.12 9.88 22.80
CA GLU A 243 -31.33 10.11 23.59
C GLU A 243 -31.03 10.34 25.09
N MET A 244 -29.85 9.87 25.58
CA MET A 244 -29.40 9.94 26.94
C MET A 244 -28.40 11.07 27.19
N ASP A 245 -28.49 12.18 26.45
CA ASP A 245 -27.56 13.30 26.63
C ASP A 245 -27.58 13.81 28.07
N GLY A 246 -26.40 13.99 28.68
CA GLY A 246 -26.20 14.41 30.06
C GLY A 246 -26.42 13.30 31.11
N VAL A 247 -26.81 12.09 30.74
CA VAL A 247 -26.91 10.95 31.67
C VAL A 247 -25.54 10.32 31.90
N THR A 248 -25.21 10.05 33.15
CA THR A 248 -23.94 9.43 33.54
C THR A 248 -24.15 8.17 34.38
N GLY A 249 -23.28 7.17 34.16
CA GLY A 249 -23.34 5.89 34.88
C GLY A 249 -24.50 5.00 34.44
N GLY A 250 -24.60 3.82 35.02
CA GLY A 250 -25.62 2.83 34.68
C GLY A 250 -25.16 1.86 33.57
N VAL A 251 -26.09 1.01 33.13
CA VAL A 251 -25.84 -0.06 32.16
C VAL A 251 -26.88 -0.02 31.05
N ILE A 252 -26.43 0.02 29.80
CA ILE A 252 -27.23 -0.17 28.60
C ILE A 252 -27.10 -1.64 28.18
N GLU A 253 -28.21 -2.36 28.15
CA GLU A 253 -28.28 -3.76 27.76
C GLU A 253 -28.64 -3.85 26.27
N LEU A 254 -27.74 -4.40 25.47
CA LEU A 254 -27.83 -4.52 24.01
C LEU A 254 -27.67 -5.98 23.54
N SER A 255 -27.66 -6.93 24.46
CA SER A 255 -27.52 -8.37 24.13
C SER A 255 -28.63 -8.84 23.19
N ASP A 256 -29.85 -8.33 23.43
CA ASP A 256 -31.00 -8.50 22.56
C ASP A 256 -31.30 -7.21 21.79
N THR A 257 -31.27 -7.30 20.46
CA THR A 257 -31.54 -6.13 19.58
C THR A 257 -33.01 -5.73 19.52
N GLU A 258 -33.93 -6.60 19.99
CA GLU A 258 -35.37 -6.31 20.04
C GLU A 258 -35.76 -5.57 21.33
N ASN A 259 -34.96 -5.74 22.42
CA ASN A 259 -35.23 -5.19 23.73
C ASN A 259 -34.03 -4.45 24.31
N VAL A 260 -33.75 -3.26 23.80
CA VAL A 260 -32.72 -2.39 24.38
C VAL A 260 -33.24 -1.79 25.68
N THR A 261 -32.52 -2.00 26.77
CA THR A 261 -32.95 -1.47 28.11
C THR A 261 -31.81 -0.70 28.78
N TYR A 262 -32.17 0.30 29.56
CA TYR A 262 -31.24 1.05 30.41
C TYR A 262 -31.57 0.81 31.89
N ARG A 263 -30.54 0.57 32.68
CA ARG A 263 -30.61 0.51 34.15
C ARG A 263 -29.72 1.60 34.73
N GLY A 264 -30.32 2.57 35.39
CA GLY A 264 -29.59 3.65 36.06
C GLY A 264 -28.58 3.09 37.08
N GLY A 265 -27.45 3.76 37.21
CA GLY A 265 -26.51 3.50 38.30
C GLY A 265 -27.11 3.98 39.63
N GLN A 266 -26.90 3.18 40.69
CA GLN A 266 -27.21 3.59 42.05
C GLN A 266 -26.15 4.53 42.59
#